data_54e60a77ae3758b52488199dc57d5a89
#
_entry.id   54e60a77ae3758b52488199dc57d5a89
#
_cell.length_a   1.000
_cell.length_b   1.000
_cell.length_c   1.000
_cell.angle_alpha   90.00
_cell.angle_beta   90.00
_cell.angle_gamma   90.00
#
_symmetry.space_group_name_H-M   'P 1'
#
loop_
_entity.id
_entity.type
_entity.pdbx_description
1 polymer ?
#
loop_
_entity_poly.entity_id
_entity_poly.type
_entity_poly.pdbx_seq_one_letter_code
_entity_poly.pdbx_strand_id
1 'polypeptide(L)'
;YTSLIEPLSLDEAYLDVTDSVHCHGSATLMAQEIRQTIFNALNLTASAGVAPVKFLAKIASDLNKPNGQYVITPEEVPAFLKTLPLGKIPGVGKVSAAKLESMGLRTCEDVQRSDLAMLLKRFGKFGRVLWERSQGIDDRDVNSERLRKSVGVERTLIEDIHDWSECETIITEQLYPELERRLSKLKPDLLIARQGIKLKFNDFQQTTQEH
;
A
#
# COMPACT_ATOMS: atom_id res chain seq x y z
N TYR A 1 10.10 -20.18 1.54
CA TYR A 1 10.73 -19.41 0.47
C TYR A 1 11.68 -18.36 1.03
N THR A 2 11.28 -17.57 2.01
CA THR A 2 12.10 -16.53 2.65
C THR A 2 11.55 -16.18 4.03
N SER A 3 12.41 -15.66 4.91
CA SER A 3 12.01 -15.03 6.17
C SER A 3 11.76 -13.52 6.03
N LEU A 4 12.17 -12.92 4.91
CA LEU A 4 11.97 -11.50 4.62
C LEU A 4 10.58 -11.28 4.01
N ILE A 5 9.59 -11.12 4.88
CA ILE A 5 8.19 -10.92 4.51
C ILE A 5 7.71 -9.60 5.11
N GLU A 6 7.26 -8.66 4.29
CA GLU A 6 6.67 -7.39 4.71
C GLU A 6 5.18 -7.34 4.38
N PRO A 7 4.29 -7.49 5.37
CA PRO A 7 2.85 -7.29 5.15
C PRO A 7 2.54 -5.83 4.78
N LEU A 8 1.77 -5.63 3.72
CA LEU A 8 1.22 -4.33 3.32
C LEU A 8 -0.16 -4.11 3.90
N SER A 9 -0.98 -5.14 3.84
CA SER A 9 -2.36 -5.18 4.33
C SER A 9 -2.66 -6.55 4.95
N LEU A 10 -3.94 -6.87 5.13
CA LEU A 10 -4.38 -8.19 5.63
C LEU A 10 -4.17 -9.31 4.60
N ASP A 11 -4.09 -8.95 3.32
CA ASP A 11 -4.10 -9.86 2.17
C ASP A 11 -2.94 -9.64 1.19
N GLU A 12 -2.04 -8.70 1.49
CA GLU A 12 -0.89 -8.38 0.63
C GLU A 12 0.43 -8.39 1.41
N ALA A 13 1.47 -8.94 0.81
CA ALA A 13 2.83 -8.87 1.34
C ALA A 13 3.88 -8.80 0.23
N TYR A 14 5.02 -8.17 0.54
CA TYR A 14 6.25 -8.36 -0.22
C TYR A 14 7.06 -9.50 0.36
N LEU A 15 7.69 -10.24 -0.51
CA LEU A 15 8.66 -11.29 -0.18
C LEU A 15 9.97 -10.95 -0.91
N ASP A 16 11.07 -10.86 -0.17
CA ASP A 16 12.39 -10.83 -0.78
C ASP A 16 12.91 -12.27 -0.92
N VAL A 17 13.06 -12.72 -2.15
CA VAL A 17 13.48 -14.07 -2.50
C VAL A 17 14.84 -14.09 -3.20
N THR A 18 15.60 -12.99 -3.12
CA THR A 18 16.88 -12.79 -3.81
C THR A 18 17.86 -13.94 -3.53
N ASP A 19 18.00 -14.32 -2.25
CA ASP A 19 18.94 -15.37 -1.82
C ASP A 19 18.27 -16.74 -1.65
N SER A 20 17.04 -16.90 -2.09
CA SER A 20 16.31 -18.15 -1.93
C SER A 20 16.78 -19.20 -2.94
N VAL A 21 17.05 -20.41 -2.42
CA VAL A 21 17.41 -21.57 -3.25
C VAL A 21 16.20 -22.39 -3.70
N HIS A 22 15.01 -22.08 -3.18
CA HIS A 22 13.76 -22.74 -3.58
C HIS A 22 13.52 -22.58 -5.07
N CYS A 23 12.86 -23.55 -5.69
CA CYS A 23 12.54 -23.53 -7.11
C CYS A 23 13.77 -23.19 -8.00
N HIS A 24 14.95 -23.69 -7.63
CA HIS A 24 16.24 -23.41 -8.31
C HIS A 24 16.57 -21.90 -8.39
N GLY A 25 16.16 -21.10 -7.39
CA GLY A 25 16.37 -19.65 -7.35
C GLY A 25 15.42 -18.85 -8.24
N SER A 26 14.40 -19.49 -8.82
CA SER A 26 13.45 -18.80 -9.70
C SER A 26 12.30 -18.15 -8.93
N ALA A 27 12.33 -16.83 -8.79
CA ALA A 27 11.23 -16.06 -8.20
C ALA A 27 9.89 -16.30 -8.91
N THR A 28 9.92 -16.49 -10.23
CA THR A 28 8.74 -16.79 -11.05
C THR A 28 8.10 -18.13 -10.65
N LEU A 29 8.90 -19.16 -10.46
CA LEU A 29 8.40 -20.48 -10.04
C LEU A 29 7.95 -20.46 -8.58
N MET A 30 8.67 -19.76 -7.72
CA MET A 30 8.25 -19.58 -6.31
C MET A 30 6.87 -18.91 -6.22
N ALA A 31 6.65 -17.84 -6.97
CA ALA A 31 5.37 -17.15 -7.00
C ALA A 31 4.23 -18.05 -7.52
N GLN A 32 4.50 -18.87 -8.52
CA GLN A 32 3.55 -19.84 -9.03
C GLN A 32 3.20 -20.90 -7.98
N GLU A 33 4.19 -21.46 -7.32
CA GLU A 33 4.01 -22.47 -6.27
C GLU A 33 3.26 -21.91 -5.06
N ILE A 34 3.61 -20.70 -4.62
CA ILE A 34 2.89 -20.00 -3.52
C ILE A 34 1.41 -19.84 -3.87
N ARG A 35 1.09 -19.35 -5.05
CA ARG A 35 -0.30 -19.16 -5.51
C ARG A 35 -1.07 -20.48 -5.55
N GLN A 36 -0.44 -21.54 -6.05
CA GLN A 36 -1.04 -22.88 -6.10
C GLN A 36 -1.24 -23.44 -4.70
N THR A 37 -0.30 -23.24 -3.78
CA THR A 37 -0.40 -23.67 -2.38
C THR A 37 -1.54 -22.98 -1.67
N ILE A 38 -1.70 -21.64 -1.86
CA ILE A 38 -2.83 -20.90 -1.31
C ILE A 38 -4.15 -21.44 -1.82
N PHE A 39 -4.25 -21.70 -3.13
CA PHE A 39 -5.46 -22.25 -3.72
C PHE A 39 -5.80 -23.63 -3.18
N ASN A 40 -4.83 -24.53 -3.10
CA ASN A 40 -5.03 -25.89 -2.61
C ASN A 40 -5.42 -25.94 -1.12
N ALA A 41 -4.84 -25.04 -0.31
CA ALA A 41 -5.06 -25.05 1.14
C ALA A 41 -6.35 -24.31 1.55
N LEU A 42 -6.72 -23.24 0.84
CA LEU A 42 -7.76 -22.31 1.26
C LEU A 42 -8.91 -22.15 0.25
N ASN A 43 -8.78 -22.70 -0.96
CA ASN A 43 -9.67 -22.45 -2.09
C ASN A 43 -9.83 -20.96 -2.43
N LEU A 44 -8.78 -20.18 -2.17
CA LEU A 44 -8.68 -18.76 -2.50
C LEU A 44 -7.67 -18.57 -3.62
N THR A 45 -7.95 -17.62 -4.51
CA THR A 45 -7.00 -17.23 -5.55
C THR A 45 -6.09 -16.10 -5.08
N ALA A 46 -4.84 -16.12 -5.52
CA ALA A 46 -3.88 -15.05 -5.31
C ALA A 46 -3.28 -14.60 -6.64
N SER A 47 -2.92 -13.32 -6.74
CA SER A 47 -2.14 -12.79 -7.88
C SER A 47 -0.76 -12.38 -7.40
N ALA A 48 0.25 -12.55 -8.25
CA ALA A 48 1.63 -12.25 -7.91
C ALA A 48 2.29 -11.35 -8.95
N GLY A 49 3.17 -10.45 -8.47
CA GLY A 49 4.08 -9.68 -9.29
C GLY A 49 5.51 -9.99 -8.92
N VAL A 50 6.34 -10.26 -9.90
CA VAL A 50 7.77 -10.49 -9.73
C VAL A 50 8.53 -9.37 -10.43
N ALA A 51 9.38 -8.67 -9.70
CA ALA A 51 10.14 -7.55 -10.24
C ALA A 51 11.38 -7.27 -9.38
N PRO A 52 12.40 -6.55 -9.90
CA PRO A 52 13.62 -6.27 -9.16
C PRO A 52 13.44 -5.30 -7.99
N VAL A 53 12.34 -4.55 -7.93
CA VAL A 53 12.06 -3.56 -6.89
C VAL A 53 10.59 -3.59 -6.44
N LYS A 54 10.34 -3.20 -5.19
CA LYS A 54 9.03 -3.34 -4.52
C LYS A 54 7.87 -2.68 -5.27
N PHE A 55 8.03 -1.42 -5.72
CA PHE A 55 6.90 -0.74 -6.37
C PHE A 55 6.52 -1.38 -7.71
N LEU A 56 7.48 -1.92 -8.45
CA LEU A 56 7.22 -2.66 -9.69
C LEU A 56 6.57 -4.00 -9.43
N ALA A 57 7.00 -4.72 -8.38
CA ALA A 57 6.34 -5.96 -7.98
C ALA A 57 4.86 -5.73 -7.60
N LYS A 58 4.57 -4.62 -6.89
CA LYS A 58 3.19 -4.23 -6.57
C LYS A 58 2.37 -3.94 -7.83
N ILE A 59 2.91 -3.19 -8.78
CA ILE A 59 2.23 -2.90 -10.06
C ILE A 59 2.03 -4.20 -10.85
N ALA A 60 3.06 -5.04 -10.96
CA ALA A 60 3.01 -6.30 -11.67
C ALA A 60 1.92 -7.23 -11.11
N SER A 61 1.73 -7.26 -9.79
CA SER A 61 0.70 -8.09 -9.17
C SER A 61 -0.73 -7.73 -9.59
N ASP A 62 -0.96 -6.50 -10.08
CA ASP A 62 -2.27 -6.02 -10.52
C ASP A 62 -2.55 -6.22 -12.02
N LEU A 63 -1.51 -6.50 -12.84
CA LEU A 63 -1.64 -6.53 -14.30
C LEU A 63 -2.44 -7.73 -14.81
N ASN A 64 -2.28 -8.89 -14.19
CA ASN A 64 -2.94 -10.13 -14.58
C ASN A 64 -3.96 -10.62 -13.55
N LYS A 65 -4.62 -9.72 -12.81
CA LYS A 65 -5.73 -10.07 -11.92
C LYS A 65 -6.98 -10.44 -12.72
N PRO A 66 -7.82 -11.36 -12.23
CA PRO A 66 -7.64 -12.22 -11.06
C PRO A 66 -6.75 -13.43 -11.32
N ASN A 67 -6.26 -14.05 -10.25
CA ASN A 67 -5.52 -15.32 -10.25
C ASN A 67 -4.41 -15.39 -11.31
N GLY A 68 -3.70 -14.29 -11.50
CA GLY A 68 -2.64 -14.16 -12.49
C GLY A 68 -1.27 -13.88 -11.86
N GLN A 69 -0.27 -13.93 -12.72
CA GLN A 69 1.11 -13.60 -12.38
C GLN A 69 1.72 -12.76 -13.50
N TYR A 70 2.50 -11.76 -13.14
CA TYR A 70 3.25 -10.96 -14.10
C TYR A 70 4.69 -10.79 -13.62
N VAL A 71 5.63 -10.88 -14.56
CA VAL A 71 7.06 -10.73 -14.30
C VAL A 71 7.57 -9.52 -15.06
N ILE A 72 8.34 -8.67 -14.39
CA ILE A 72 9.09 -7.56 -15.01
C ILE A 72 10.56 -7.87 -14.74
N THR A 73 11.30 -8.29 -15.76
CA THR A 73 12.74 -8.53 -15.62
C THR A 73 13.51 -7.21 -15.55
N PRO A 74 14.74 -7.18 -14.99
CA PRO A 74 15.56 -5.98 -14.95
C PRO A 74 15.71 -5.30 -16.31
N GLU A 75 15.86 -6.09 -17.38
CA GLU A 75 16.04 -5.62 -18.75
C GLU A 75 14.77 -4.96 -19.31
N GLU A 76 13.60 -5.41 -18.85
CA GLU A 76 12.30 -4.88 -19.29
C GLU A 76 11.91 -3.58 -18.57
N VAL A 77 12.50 -3.29 -17.39
CA VAL A 77 12.14 -2.11 -16.57
C VAL A 77 12.16 -0.81 -17.37
N PRO A 78 13.20 -0.46 -18.15
CA PRO A 78 13.22 0.81 -18.88
C PRO A 78 12.09 0.96 -19.91
N ALA A 79 11.78 -0.12 -20.62
CA ALA A 79 10.70 -0.12 -21.62
C ALA A 79 9.33 -0.07 -20.95
N PHE A 80 9.14 -0.82 -19.87
CA PHE A 80 7.91 -0.85 -19.08
C PHE A 80 7.57 0.54 -18.49
N LEU A 81 8.56 1.22 -17.93
CA LEU A 81 8.38 2.54 -17.31
C LEU A 81 7.99 3.61 -18.32
N LYS A 82 8.50 3.59 -19.55
CA LYS A 82 8.17 4.63 -20.54
C LYS A 82 6.67 4.82 -20.71
N THR A 83 5.92 3.75 -20.74
CA THR A 83 4.47 3.76 -20.97
C THR A 83 3.63 3.69 -19.70
N LEU A 84 4.28 3.53 -18.54
CA LEU A 84 3.58 3.38 -17.26
C LEU A 84 2.85 4.67 -16.88
N PRO A 85 1.50 4.65 -16.74
CA PRO A 85 0.75 5.78 -16.25
C PRO A 85 1.11 6.11 -14.80
N LEU A 86 1.32 7.38 -14.46
CA LEU A 86 1.69 7.82 -13.11
C LEU A 86 0.67 7.41 -12.04
N GLY A 87 -0.61 7.34 -12.40
CA GLY A 87 -1.67 6.88 -11.49
C GLY A 87 -1.55 5.41 -11.06
N LYS A 88 -0.69 4.61 -11.72
CA LYS A 88 -0.39 3.23 -11.31
C LYS A 88 0.73 3.14 -10.27
N ILE A 89 1.49 4.20 -10.08
CA ILE A 89 2.57 4.22 -9.08
C ILE A 89 1.96 4.25 -7.68
N PRO A 90 2.33 3.32 -6.79
CA PRO A 90 1.87 3.32 -5.40
C PRO A 90 2.17 4.66 -4.71
N GLY A 91 1.12 5.26 -4.10
CA GLY A 91 1.18 6.59 -3.50
C GLY A 91 0.69 7.73 -4.40
N VAL A 92 0.45 7.49 -5.69
CA VAL A 92 -0.23 8.44 -6.57
C VAL A 92 -1.73 8.22 -6.51
N GLY A 93 -2.40 8.90 -5.59
CA GLY A 93 -3.87 8.90 -5.49
C GLY A 93 -4.53 9.81 -6.53
N LYS A 94 -5.86 9.78 -6.61
CA LYS A 94 -6.66 10.56 -7.59
C LYS A 94 -6.31 12.05 -7.62
N VAL A 95 -6.15 12.69 -6.46
CA VAL A 95 -5.81 14.12 -6.36
C VAL A 95 -4.41 14.41 -6.93
N SER A 96 -3.42 13.59 -6.57
CA SER A 96 -2.06 13.74 -7.11
C SER A 96 -2.00 13.48 -8.60
N ALA A 97 -2.71 12.47 -9.09
CA ALA A 97 -2.79 12.15 -10.51
C ALA A 97 -3.40 13.30 -11.31
N ALA A 98 -4.52 13.88 -10.86
CA ALA A 98 -5.15 15.03 -11.52
C ALA A 98 -4.21 16.27 -11.54
N LYS A 99 -3.48 16.51 -10.44
CA LYS A 99 -2.51 17.60 -10.39
C LYS A 99 -1.34 17.37 -11.34
N LEU A 100 -0.83 16.15 -11.45
CA LEU A 100 0.22 15.80 -12.41
C LEU A 100 -0.28 15.97 -13.86
N GLU A 101 -1.47 15.49 -14.15
CA GLU A 101 -2.07 15.61 -15.49
C GLU A 101 -2.30 17.07 -15.90
N SER A 102 -2.71 17.94 -14.97
CA SER A 102 -2.83 19.39 -15.23
C SER A 102 -1.51 20.06 -15.59
N MET A 103 -0.36 19.42 -15.28
CA MET A 103 0.99 19.85 -15.64
C MET A 103 1.52 19.15 -16.90
N GLY A 104 0.69 18.33 -17.57
CA GLY A 104 1.10 17.56 -18.75
C GLY A 104 1.88 16.29 -18.43
N LEU A 105 1.96 15.88 -17.15
CA LEU A 105 2.68 14.69 -16.71
C LEU A 105 1.70 13.53 -16.57
N ARG A 106 1.73 12.55 -17.48
CA ARG A 106 0.82 11.40 -17.52
C ARG A 106 1.53 10.08 -17.31
N THR A 107 2.75 9.95 -17.80
CA THR A 107 3.56 8.74 -17.78
C THR A 107 4.87 8.94 -17.04
N CYS A 108 5.55 7.83 -16.70
CA CYS A 108 6.91 7.95 -16.15
C CYS A 108 7.87 8.61 -17.13
N GLU A 109 7.72 8.44 -18.45
CA GLU A 109 8.56 9.13 -19.45
C GLU A 109 8.40 10.65 -19.36
N ASP A 110 7.19 11.16 -19.11
CA ASP A 110 6.98 12.60 -18.93
C ASP A 110 7.74 13.12 -17.70
N VAL A 111 7.76 12.36 -16.63
CA VAL A 111 8.52 12.70 -15.41
C VAL A 111 10.02 12.59 -15.64
N GLN A 112 10.49 11.59 -16.36
CA GLN A 112 11.91 11.43 -16.72
C GLN A 112 12.46 12.64 -17.52
N ARG A 113 11.60 13.23 -18.36
CA ARG A 113 11.93 14.42 -19.16
C ARG A 113 11.77 15.74 -18.41
N SER A 114 11.17 15.72 -17.23
CA SER A 114 10.91 16.91 -16.43
C SER A 114 12.07 17.26 -15.51
N ASP A 115 12.10 18.51 -15.05
CA ASP A 115 13.09 18.97 -14.08
C ASP A 115 12.71 18.51 -12.66
N LEU A 116 13.66 17.85 -11.98
CA LEU A 116 13.52 17.44 -10.58
C LEU A 116 13.24 18.63 -9.65
N ALA A 117 13.86 19.80 -9.90
CA ALA A 117 13.63 20.98 -9.07
C ALA A 117 12.17 21.45 -9.13
N MET A 118 11.55 21.37 -10.31
CA MET A 118 10.14 21.67 -10.50
C MET A 118 9.26 20.68 -9.70
N LEU A 119 9.57 19.39 -9.75
CA LEU A 119 8.82 18.36 -9.00
C LEU A 119 8.95 18.56 -7.49
N LEU A 120 10.15 18.86 -7.00
CA LEU A 120 10.40 19.17 -5.59
C LEU A 120 9.63 20.40 -5.13
N LYS A 121 9.60 21.46 -5.93
CA LYS A 121 8.85 22.70 -5.64
C LYS A 121 7.34 22.45 -5.55
N ARG A 122 6.79 21.59 -6.40
CA ARG A 122 5.35 21.35 -6.52
C ARG A 122 4.81 20.27 -5.57
N PHE A 123 5.63 19.26 -5.26
CA PHE A 123 5.23 18.06 -4.55
C PHE A 123 6.11 17.73 -3.32
N GLY A 124 7.15 18.53 -3.04
CA GLY A 124 8.05 18.31 -1.92
C GLY A 124 8.73 16.94 -1.98
N LYS A 125 8.79 16.25 -0.85
CA LYS A 125 9.39 14.91 -0.75
C LYS A 125 8.75 13.89 -1.71
N PHE A 126 7.44 14.02 -1.96
CA PHE A 126 6.74 13.16 -2.90
C PHE A 126 7.23 13.35 -4.34
N GLY A 127 7.58 14.58 -4.73
CA GLY A 127 8.19 14.86 -6.04
C GLY A 127 9.50 14.11 -6.27
N ARG A 128 10.33 13.97 -5.23
CA ARG A 128 11.55 13.15 -5.30
C ARG A 128 11.22 11.69 -5.50
N VAL A 129 10.30 11.14 -4.68
CA VAL A 129 9.86 9.74 -4.79
C VAL A 129 9.31 9.44 -6.18
N LEU A 130 8.50 10.35 -6.73
CA LEU A 130 7.94 10.20 -8.07
C LEU A 130 9.03 10.15 -9.14
N TRP A 131 10.02 11.03 -9.04
CA TRP A 131 11.16 11.06 -9.95
C TRP A 131 11.98 9.77 -9.88
N GLU A 132 12.32 9.30 -8.66
CA GLU A 132 13.05 8.05 -8.45
C GLU A 132 12.27 6.86 -9.02
N ARG A 133 10.95 6.75 -8.75
CA ARG A 133 10.11 5.68 -9.31
C ARG A 133 10.06 5.73 -10.84
N SER A 134 10.01 6.93 -11.41
CA SER A 134 10.03 7.05 -12.88
C SER A 134 11.34 6.54 -13.50
N GLN A 135 12.44 6.54 -12.75
CA GLN A 135 13.73 5.96 -13.15
C GLN A 135 13.85 4.47 -12.81
N GLY A 136 12.86 3.86 -12.19
CA GLY A 136 12.94 2.48 -11.72
C GLY A 136 13.64 2.28 -10.38
N ILE A 137 13.92 3.37 -9.66
CA ILE A 137 14.66 3.35 -8.39
C ILE A 137 13.71 3.15 -7.21
N ASP A 138 13.94 2.13 -6.41
CA ASP A 138 13.28 1.87 -5.13
C ASP A 138 14.24 1.17 -4.17
N ASP A 139 14.98 1.93 -3.41
CA ASP A 139 16.00 1.43 -2.49
C ASP A 139 15.42 0.95 -1.13
N ARG A 140 14.10 0.76 -1.05
CA ARG A 140 13.47 0.25 0.18
C ARG A 140 13.61 -1.26 0.27
N ASP A 141 14.29 -1.72 1.31
CA ASP A 141 14.32 -3.14 1.64
C ASP A 141 12.94 -3.69 2.03
N VAL A 142 12.77 -5.00 1.92
CA VAL A 142 11.63 -5.72 2.51
C VAL A 142 11.84 -5.78 4.02
N ASN A 143 10.97 -5.10 4.77
CA ASN A 143 11.08 -4.98 6.22
C ASN A 143 10.00 -5.80 6.92
N SER A 144 10.40 -6.90 7.56
CA SER A 144 9.51 -7.76 8.34
C SER A 144 9.10 -7.16 9.70
N GLU A 145 9.85 -6.16 10.20
CA GLU A 145 9.64 -5.54 11.51
C GLU A 145 8.98 -4.16 11.39
N ARG A 146 7.76 -4.11 10.89
CA ARG A 146 7.03 -2.84 10.81
C ARG A 146 6.39 -2.48 12.15
N LEU A 147 6.87 -1.39 12.76
CA LEU A 147 6.19 -0.81 13.92
C LEU A 147 4.83 -0.24 13.52
N ARG A 148 3.79 -0.66 14.23
CA ARG A 148 2.45 -0.10 14.06
C ARG A 148 2.43 1.36 14.51
N LYS A 149 1.99 2.28 13.66
CA LYS A 149 1.95 3.72 13.92
C LYS A 149 0.58 4.22 14.39
N SER A 150 -0.47 3.44 14.17
CA SER A 150 -1.82 3.80 14.59
C SER A 150 -2.65 2.56 14.90
N VAL A 151 -3.57 2.73 15.82
CA VAL A 151 -4.62 1.76 16.15
C VAL A 151 -5.93 2.51 16.10
N GLY A 152 -6.92 1.95 15.42
CA GLY A 152 -8.25 2.54 15.34
C GLY A 152 -9.32 1.47 15.30
N VAL A 153 -10.50 1.83 15.74
CA VAL A 153 -11.74 1.06 15.61
C VAL A 153 -12.74 1.98 14.93
N GLU A 154 -13.39 1.48 13.91
CA GLU A 154 -14.47 2.21 13.24
C GLU A 154 -15.62 1.25 12.95
N ARG A 155 -16.82 1.79 12.92
CA ARG A 155 -18.04 1.07 12.63
C ARG A 155 -18.89 1.88 11.65
N THR A 156 -19.38 1.22 10.62
CA THR A 156 -20.43 1.79 9.77
C THR A 156 -21.77 1.40 10.38
N LEU A 157 -22.62 2.38 10.61
CA LEU A 157 -23.94 2.17 11.18
C LEU A 157 -24.92 1.80 10.08
N ILE A 158 -25.97 1.07 10.41
CA ILE A 158 -27.03 0.67 9.48
C ILE A 158 -27.94 1.87 9.19
N GLU A 159 -28.20 2.68 10.23
CA GLU A 159 -29.01 3.90 10.16
C GLU A 159 -28.18 5.10 10.61
N ASP A 160 -28.49 6.29 10.10
CA ASP A 160 -27.84 7.52 10.49
C ASP A 160 -28.20 7.91 11.92
N ILE A 161 -27.23 8.40 12.68
CA ILE A 161 -27.43 8.92 14.03
C ILE A 161 -27.80 10.40 13.92
N HIS A 162 -28.82 10.81 14.67
CA HIS A 162 -29.28 12.19 14.75
C HIS A 162 -29.13 12.80 16.15
N ASP A 163 -28.78 12.00 17.13
CA ASP A 163 -28.63 12.40 18.52
C ASP A 163 -27.19 12.21 19.02
N TRP A 164 -26.70 13.24 19.73
CA TRP A 164 -25.37 13.22 20.32
C TRP A 164 -25.22 12.15 21.41
N SER A 165 -26.25 11.92 22.20
CA SER A 165 -26.22 10.90 23.27
C SER A 165 -26.05 9.47 22.72
N GLU A 166 -26.68 9.19 21.58
CA GLU A 166 -26.49 7.92 20.89
C GLU A 166 -25.06 7.77 20.36
N CYS A 167 -24.50 8.83 19.79
CA CYS A 167 -23.11 8.86 19.35
C CYS A 167 -22.15 8.60 20.53
N GLU A 168 -22.36 9.23 21.67
CA GLU A 168 -21.57 9.05 22.89
C GLU A 168 -21.65 7.59 23.38
N THR A 169 -22.85 7.01 23.42
CA THR A 169 -23.07 5.62 23.78
C THR A 169 -22.30 4.65 22.87
N ILE A 170 -22.36 4.86 21.56
CA ILE A 170 -21.61 4.01 20.61
C ILE A 170 -20.10 4.11 20.84
N ILE A 171 -19.59 5.32 21.08
CA ILE A 171 -18.17 5.53 21.35
C ILE A 171 -17.76 4.83 22.64
N THR A 172 -18.49 5.05 23.73
CA THR A 172 -18.08 4.60 25.07
C THR A 172 -18.34 3.09 25.27
N GLU A 173 -19.45 2.55 24.76
CA GLU A 173 -19.84 1.17 25.03
C GLU A 173 -19.41 0.18 23.95
N GLN A 174 -19.15 0.64 22.73
CA GLN A 174 -18.83 -0.25 21.62
C GLN A 174 -17.42 -0.04 21.06
N LEU A 175 -17.03 1.20 20.77
CA LEU A 175 -15.74 1.45 20.11
C LEU A 175 -14.58 1.49 21.11
N TYR A 176 -14.76 2.13 22.26
CA TYR A 176 -13.72 2.26 23.26
C TYR A 176 -13.25 0.93 23.86
N PRO A 177 -14.13 0.01 24.29
CA PRO A 177 -13.69 -1.30 24.80
C PRO A 177 -12.91 -2.12 23.75
N GLU A 178 -13.33 -2.07 22.48
CA GLU A 178 -12.62 -2.75 21.42
C GLU A 178 -11.27 -2.08 21.13
N LEU A 179 -11.18 -0.75 21.24
CA LEU A 179 -9.92 -0.01 21.11
C LEU A 179 -8.94 -0.41 22.22
N GLU A 180 -9.38 -0.47 23.48
CA GLU A 180 -8.58 -0.95 24.60
C GLU A 180 -8.08 -2.37 24.37
N ARG A 181 -8.96 -3.27 23.91
CA ARG A 181 -8.58 -4.64 23.57
C ARG A 181 -7.51 -4.70 22.45
N ARG A 182 -7.55 -3.79 21.49
CA ARG A 182 -6.51 -3.70 20.43
C ARG A 182 -5.21 -3.11 20.96
N LEU A 183 -5.30 -2.11 21.82
CA LEU A 183 -4.14 -1.49 22.45
C LEU A 183 -3.40 -2.45 23.39
N SER A 184 -4.13 -3.26 24.16
CA SER A 184 -3.52 -4.25 25.09
C SER A 184 -2.66 -5.30 24.39
N LYS A 185 -2.80 -5.48 23.07
CA LYS A 185 -1.98 -6.40 22.26
C LYS A 185 -0.69 -5.77 21.72
N LEU A 186 -0.48 -4.48 21.96
CA LEU A 186 0.72 -3.78 21.54
C LEU A 186 1.88 -4.06 22.50
N LYS A 187 3.09 -3.76 22.04
CA LYS A 187 4.28 -3.82 22.90
C LYS A 187 4.14 -2.85 24.08
N PRO A 188 4.51 -3.26 25.30
CA PRO A 188 4.28 -2.45 26.53
C PRO A 188 5.00 -1.09 26.55
N ASP A 189 6.04 -0.92 25.76
CA ASP A 189 6.86 0.28 25.65
C ASP A 189 6.31 1.34 24.67
N LEU A 190 5.21 1.02 23.98
CA LEU A 190 4.57 1.97 23.08
C LEU A 190 3.64 2.92 23.85
N LEU A 191 3.89 4.21 23.69
CA LEU A 191 3.07 5.28 24.26
C LEU A 191 2.11 5.85 23.22
N ILE A 192 0.92 6.26 23.69
CA ILE A 192 -0.05 6.98 22.87
C ILE A 192 0.41 8.44 22.77
N ALA A 193 0.77 8.86 21.56
CA ALA A 193 1.16 10.26 21.30
C ALA A 193 -0.02 11.17 20.95
N ARG A 194 -1.07 10.60 20.33
CA ARG A 194 -2.29 11.30 19.93
C ARG A 194 -3.48 10.37 20.00
N GLN A 195 -4.62 10.94 20.30
CA GLN A 195 -5.91 10.27 20.21
C GLN A 195 -6.89 11.15 19.43
N GLY A 196 -7.88 10.54 18.79
CA GLY A 196 -8.83 11.31 18.01
C GLY A 196 -10.09 10.53 17.68
N ILE A 197 -11.09 11.28 17.27
CA ILE A 197 -12.38 10.78 16.81
C ILE A 197 -12.54 11.18 15.35
N LYS A 198 -13.05 10.24 14.55
CA LYS A 198 -13.38 10.42 13.15
C LYS A 198 -14.88 10.18 12.96
N LEU A 199 -15.57 11.13 12.38
CA LEU A 199 -16.98 11.03 12.04
C LEU A 199 -17.11 11.09 10.51
N LYS A 200 -17.91 10.18 9.95
CA LYS A 200 -18.27 10.16 8.55
C LYS A 200 -19.78 10.30 8.43
N PHE A 201 -20.21 11.34 7.72
CA PHE A 201 -21.62 11.65 7.50
C PHE A 201 -22.21 10.86 6.33
N ASN A 202 -23.55 10.89 6.18
CA ASN A 202 -24.28 10.20 5.14
C ASN A 202 -23.98 10.69 3.71
N ASP A 203 -23.53 11.94 3.57
CA ASP A 203 -23.02 12.51 2.31
C ASP A 203 -21.55 12.13 2.03
N PHE A 204 -20.98 11.20 2.81
CA PHE A 204 -19.60 10.75 2.76
C PHE A 204 -18.53 11.80 3.15
N GLN A 205 -18.92 13.00 3.56
CA GLN A 205 -17.98 13.93 4.16
C GLN A 205 -17.47 13.36 5.48
N GLN A 206 -16.23 13.70 5.82
CA GLN A 206 -15.58 13.20 7.00
C GLN A 206 -14.90 14.33 7.77
N THR A 207 -15.06 14.32 9.10
CA THR A 207 -14.31 15.18 9.99
C THR A 207 -13.48 14.35 10.96
N THR A 208 -12.35 14.89 11.39
CA THR A 208 -11.46 14.26 12.36
C THR A 208 -11.01 15.31 13.36
N GLN A 209 -11.10 14.98 14.64
CA GLN A 209 -10.55 15.78 15.73
C GLN A 209 -9.50 14.96 16.45
N GLU A 210 -8.29 15.51 16.61
CA GLU A 210 -7.16 14.87 17.30
C GLU A 210 -6.65 15.77 18.44
N HIS A 211 -6.16 15.13 19.50
CA HIS A 211 -5.46 15.72 20.63
C HIS A 211 -4.12 15.04 20.89
#